data_b757d20a05ec2a91e13a4da1f2da3ee5
#
_entry.id   b757d20a05ec2a91e13a4da1f2da3ee5
#
_cell.length_a   1.000
_cell.length_b   1.000
_cell.length_c   1.000
_cell.angle_alpha   90.00
_cell.angle_beta   90.00
_cell.angle_gamma   90.00
#
_symmetry.space_group_name_H-M   'P 1'
#
loop_
_entity.id
_entity.type
_entity.pdbx_description
1 polymer ?
#
loop_
_entity_poly.entity_id
_entity_poly.type
_entity_poly.pdbx_seq_one_letter_code
_entity_poly.pdbx_strand_id
1 'polypeptide(L)'
;MSNLSSSHILSSSSISGDKVVNRQGEDLGDIKDLMIDVDSGRVAYAVLEFGGLLGMGSKLFAVPLSALEIDPENHRFIFDKDKEALDTAPGFDKDHWPDFSDREWGSSVHSHYGVRPYWE
;
A
#
# COMPACT_ATOMS: atom_id res chain seq x y z
N MET A 1 5.52 1.71 -28.94
CA MET A 1 5.12 1.85 -28.40
C MET A 1 4.74 1.92 -27.57
N SER A 2 5.01 1.82 -27.29
CA SER A 2 4.75 1.71 -26.38
C SER A 2 3.86 2.05 -25.76
N ASN A 3 3.29 2.39 -25.93
CA ASN A 3 2.40 2.73 -25.33
C ASN A 3 1.50 1.80 -24.73
N LEU A 4 1.56 0.60 -24.86
CA LEU A 4 0.89 -0.43 -24.14
C LEU A 4 1.26 -0.41 -22.70
N SER A 5 2.50 -0.08 -22.44
CA SER A 5 2.97 0.00 -21.07
C SER A 5 2.33 1.15 -20.31
N SER A 6 1.67 2.07 -21.00
CA SER A 6 0.97 3.14 -20.32
C SER A 6 -0.44 2.76 -19.89
N SER A 7 -0.91 1.60 -20.30
CA SER A 7 -2.23 1.12 -19.90
C SER A 7 -2.12 0.42 -18.56
N HIS A 8 -2.45 1.13 -17.51
CA HIS A 8 -2.31 0.62 -16.16
C HIS A 8 -3.66 0.34 -15.52
N ILE A 9 -4.51 -0.36 -16.26
CA ILE A 9 -5.77 -0.85 -15.70
C ILE A 9 -5.54 -2.30 -15.31
N LEU A 10 -5.54 -2.54 -14.01
CA LEU A 10 -5.20 -3.85 -13.46
C LEU A 10 -6.35 -4.34 -12.59
N SER A 11 -6.55 -5.64 -12.57
CA SER A 11 -7.55 -6.20 -11.69
C SER A 11 -7.04 -6.23 -10.25
N SER A 12 -7.94 -6.06 -9.30
CA SER A 12 -7.55 -6.10 -7.89
C SER A 12 -6.96 -7.45 -7.51
N SER A 13 -7.46 -8.53 -8.12
CA SER A 13 -6.95 -9.86 -7.81
C SER A 13 -5.54 -10.07 -8.34
N SER A 14 -5.15 -9.39 -9.43
CA SER A 14 -3.79 -9.50 -9.92
C SER A 14 -2.81 -8.66 -9.09
N ILE A 15 -3.31 -7.63 -8.43
CA ILE A 15 -2.49 -6.78 -7.56
C ILE A 15 -2.30 -7.42 -6.20
N SER A 16 -3.33 -8.07 -5.69
CA SER A 16 -3.25 -8.73 -4.39
C SER A 16 -2.18 -9.80 -4.44
N GLY A 17 -1.26 -9.75 -3.51
CA GLY A 17 -0.13 -10.67 -3.47
C GLY A 17 1.12 -10.14 -4.18
N ASP A 18 1.02 -9.02 -4.88
CA ASP A 18 2.19 -8.43 -5.52
C ASP A 18 3.20 -8.00 -4.45
N LYS A 19 4.47 -8.15 -4.79
CA LYS A 19 5.56 -7.75 -3.92
C LYS A 19 5.66 -6.24 -3.83
N VAL A 20 6.09 -5.77 -2.68
CA VAL A 20 6.45 -4.37 -2.48
C VAL A 20 7.93 -4.31 -2.14
N VAL A 21 8.67 -3.53 -2.90
CA VAL A 21 10.11 -3.36 -2.68
C VAL A 21 10.41 -1.87 -2.60
N ASN A 22 11.55 -1.52 -2.00
CA ASN A 22 11.99 -0.13 -2.05
C ASN A 22 12.95 0.07 -3.23
N ARG A 23 13.48 1.28 -3.36
CA ARG A 23 14.36 1.60 -4.49
C ARG A 23 15.69 0.88 -4.44
N GLN A 24 16.07 0.37 -3.28
CA GLN A 24 17.27 -0.42 -3.12
C GLN A 24 17.03 -1.90 -3.42
N GLY A 25 15.79 -2.28 -3.72
CA GLY A 25 15.45 -3.65 -3.99
C GLY A 25 15.15 -4.49 -2.77
N GLU A 26 15.07 -3.87 -1.60
CA GLU A 26 14.73 -4.60 -0.37
C GLU A 26 13.25 -5.00 -0.39
N ASP A 27 12.97 -6.19 0.09
CA ASP A 27 11.61 -6.72 0.19
C ASP A 27 10.91 -6.07 1.38
N LEU A 28 9.86 -5.31 1.10
CA LEU A 28 9.06 -4.64 2.13
C LEU A 28 7.76 -5.38 2.43
N GLY A 29 7.51 -6.48 1.76
CA GLY A 29 6.31 -7.27 2.00
C GLY A 29 5.44 -7.43 0.77
N ASP A 30 4.16 -7.67 1.01
CA ASP A 30 3.19 -7.97 -0.06
C ASP A 30 1.96 -7.09 0.09
N ILE A 31 1.29 -6.84 -1.02
CA ILE A 31 -0.03 -6.21 -0.99
C ILE A 31 -1.04 -7.27 -0.53
N LYS A 32 -1.66 -7.02 0.60
CA LYS A 32 -2.67 -7.92 1.13
C LYS A 32 -4.06 -7.60 0.61
N ASP A 33 -4.36 -6.32 0.42
CA ASP A 33 -5.70 -5.91 0.02
C ASP A 33 -5.66 -4.49 -0.52
N LEU A 34 -6.75 -4.09 -1.15
CA LEU A 34 -6.97 -2.72 -1.57
C LEU A 34 -8.26 -2.23 -0.94
N MET A 35 -8.22 -1.03 -0.36
CA MET A 35 -9.39 -0.43 0.25
C MET A 35 -9.96 0.60 -0.72
N ILE A 36 -11.18 0.39 -1.11
CA ILE A 36 -11.84 1.19 -2.15
C ILE A 36 -12.87 2.12 -1.52
N ASP A 37 -12.78 3.39 -1.87
CA ASP A 37 -13.83 4.35 -1.52
C ASP A 37 -14.94 4.16 -2.54
N VAL A 38 -16.01 3.48 -2.13
CA VAL A 38 -17.06 3.10 -3.06
C VAL A 38 -17.89 4.30 -3.53
N ASP A 39 -17.87 5.40 -2.80
CA ASP A 39 -18.60 6.60 -3.19
C ASP A 39 -17.93 7.31 -4.35
N SER A 40 -16.61 7.37 -4.35
CA SER A 40 -15.86 8.04 -5.42
C SER A 40 -15.34 7.06 -6.46
N GLY A 41 -15.29 5.77 -6.15
CA GLY A 41 -14.71 4.77 -7.03
C GLY A 41 -13.20 4.75 -7.01
N ARG A 42 -12.57 5.43 -6.06
CA ARG A 42 -11.11 5.50 -5.97
C ARG A 42 -10.56 4.43 -5.05
N VAL A 43 -9.37 3.94 -5.38
CA VAL A 43 -8.61 3.14 -4.42
C VAL A 43 -7.99 4.10 -3.43
N ALA A 44 -8.42 3.99 -2.18
CA ALA A 44 -7.95 4.88 -1.13
C ALA A 44 -6.58 4.43 -0.61
N TYR A 45 -6.46 3.16 -0.26
CA TYR A 45 -5.24 2.62 0.34
C TYR A 45 -4.95 1.24 -0.19
N ALA A 46 -3.67 0.90 -0.22
CA ALA A 46 -3.22 -0.48 -0.32
C ALA A 46 -2.87 -0.94 1.08
N VAL A 47 -3.25 -2.15 1.43
CA VAL A 47 -2.87 -2.73 2.72
C VAL A 47 -1.62 -3.56 2.49
N LEU A 48 -0.53 -3.12 3.08
CA LEU A 48 0.77 -3.76 2.97
C LEU A 48 0.98 -4.67 4.18
N GLU A 49 1.34 -5.90 3.91
CA GLU A 49 1.70 -6.86 4.96
C GLU A 49 3.21 -6.97 5.02
N PHE A 50 3.79 -6.65 6.16
CA PHE A 50 5.24 -6.58 6.34
C PHE A 50 5.68 -7.42 7.53
N GLY A 51 6.78 -8.15 7.35
CA GLY A 51 7.35 -8.97 8.40
C GLY A 51 6.54 -10.24 8.61
N GLY A 52 6.69 -10.83 9.78
CA GLY A 52 5.92 -12.02 10.11
C GLY A 52 6.42 -13.28 9.45
N LEU A 53 7.29 -13.97 10.11
CA LEU A 53 7.74 -15.26 9.63
C LEU A 53 6.59 -16.24 9.77
N LEU A 54 6.25 -16.92 8.68
CA LEU A 54 5.16 -17.89 8.66
C LEU A 54 3.81 -17.29 9.06
N GLY A 55 3.60 -16.01 8.75
CA GLY A 55 2.36 -15.34 9.06
C GLY A 55 2.16 -14.95 10.51
N MET A 56 3.18 -15.16 11.33
CA MET A 56 3.11 -14.80 12.73
C MET A 56 3.82 -13.48 12.95
N GLY A 57 3.14 -12.57 13.66
CA GLY A 57 3.72 -11.30 14.01
C GLY A 57 3.83 -10.31 12.85
N SER A 58 3.16 -10.57 11.73
CA SER A 58 3.16 -9.62 10.64
C SER A 58 2.40 -8.38 11.04
N LYS A 59 2.83 -7.26 10.47
CA LYS A 59 2.23 -5.96 10.73
C LYS A 59 1.61 -5.46 9.43
N LEU A 60 0.43 -4.86 9.54
CA LEU A 60 -0.27 -4.34 8.40
C LEU A 60 -0.20 -2.82 8.39
N PHE A 61 -0.11 -2.25 7.20
CA PHE A 61 -0.05 -0.81 7.02
C PHE A 61 -1.05 -0.39 5.96
N ALA A 62 -1.78 0.68 6.23
CA ALA A 62 -2.59 1.32 5.21
C ALA A 62 -1.71 2.36 4.54
N VAL A 63 -1.35 2.12 3.29
CA VAL A 63 -0.48 3.01 2.52
C VAL A 63 -1.31 3.67 1.45
N PRO A 64 -1.37 5.01 1.41
CA PRO A 64 -2.10 5.67 0.31
C PRO A 64 -1.53 5.22 -1.02
N LEU A 65 -2.42 4.93 -1.96
CA LEU A 65 -1.96 4.41 -3.26
C LEU A 65 -1.00 5.38 -3.94
N SER A 66 -1.19 6.67 -3.74
CA SER A 66 -0.32 7.69 -4.33
C SER A 66 1.11 7.65 -3.80
N ALA A 67 1.36 6.96 -2.69
CA ALA A 67 2.71 6.79 -2.15
C ALA A 67 3.46 5.63 -2.79
N LEU A 68 2.80 4.87 -3.65
CA LEU A 68 3.39 3.70 -4.31
C LEU A 68 3.57 3.97 -5.80
N GLU A 69 4.63 3.42 -6.36
CA GLU A 69 4.81 3.38 -7.81
C GLU A 69 4.49 1.97 -8.29
N ILE A 70 3.86 1.87 -9.45
CA ILE A 70 3.54 0.57 -10.02
C ILE A 70 4.66 0.16 -10.97
N ASP A 71 5.07 -1.09 -10.86
CA ASP A 71 5.98 -1.72 -11.81
C ASP A 71 5.27 -2.94 -12.40
N PRO A 72 4.41 -2.73 -13.41
CA PRO A 72 3.55 -3.82 -13.89
C PRO A 72 4.32 -4.93 -14.57
N GLU A 73 5.45 -4.62 -15.18
CA GLU A 73 6.25 -5.65 -15.89
C GLU A 73 6.80 -6.68 -14.93
N ASN A 74 7.09 -6.29 -13.70
CA ASN A 74 7.66 -7.18 -12.71
C ASN A 74 6.64 -7.58 -11.65
N HIS A 75 5.37 -7.23 -11.82
CA HIS A 75 4.28 -7.57 -10.89
C HIS A 75 4.61 -7.15 -9.48
N ARG A 76 5.03 -5.89 -9.32
CA ARG A 76 5.42 -5.39 -8.01
C ARG A 76 5.15 -3.89 -7.90
N PHE A 77 5.20 -3.42 -6.65
CA PHE A 77 5.08 -2.01 -6.33
C PHE A 77 6.38 -1.54 -5.71
N ILE A 78 6.69 -0.27 -5.90
CA ILE A 78 7.85 0.36 -5.32
C ILE A 78 7.39 1.37 -4.29
N PHE A 79 7.89 1.22 -3.07
CA PHE A 79 7.57 2.09 -1.94
C PHE A 79 8.89 2.67 -1.44
N ASP A 80 9.06 3.97 -1.59
CA ASP A 80 10.33 4.63 -1.31
C ASP A 80 10.51 4.87 0.19
N LYS A 81 10.64 3.79 0.94
CA LYS A 81 10.86 3.81 2.38
C LYS A 81 11.92 2.78 2.73
N ASP A 82 12.71 3.09 3.75
CA ASP A 82 13.63 2.11 4.29
C ASP A 82 12.86 1.05 5.07
N LYS A 83 13.40 -0.16 5.07
CA LYS A 83 12.79 -1.25 5.80
C LYS A 83 12.64 -0.91 7.29
N GLU A 84 13.65 -0.24 7.85
CA GLU A 84 13.62 0.17 9.25
C GLU A 84 12.53 1.18 9.55
N ALA A 85 12.16 2.00 8.57
CA ALA A 85 11.09 2.97 8.77
C ALA A 85 9.74 2.30 9.02
N LEU A 86 9.56 1.10 8.48
CA LEU A 86 8.31 0.36 8.69
C LEU A 86 8.19 -0.22 10.10
N ASP A 87 9.32 -0.47 10.75
CA ASP A 87 9.30 -1.00 12.12
C ASP A 87 8.64 -0.02 13.09
N THR A 88 8.77 1.27 12.84
CA THR A 88 8.24 2.30 13.71
C THR A 88 7.03 3.03 13.14
N ALA A 89 6.65 2.73 11.91
CA ALA A 89 5.50 3.36 11.29
C ALA A 89 4.20 2.91 11.94
N PRO A 90 3.16 3.76 11.93
CA PRO A 90 1.86 3.35 12.47
C PRO A 90 1.25 2.26 11.59
N GLY A 91 0.85 1.19 12.23
CA GLY A 91 0.25 0.05 11.55
C GLY A 91 -0.78 -0.60 12.46
N PHE A 92 -1.26 -1.75 12.03
CA PHE A 92 -2.27 -2.48 12.80
C PHE A 92 -2.07 -3.97 12.58
N ASP A 93 -2.71 -4.79 13.40
CA ASP A 93 -2.65 -6.23 13.23
C ASP A 93 -3.94 -6.72 12.54
N LYS A 94 -3.94 -7.98 12.16
CA LYS A 94 -5.05 -8.55 11.39
C LYS A 94 -6.39 -8.56 12.13
N ASP A 95 -6.36 -8.42 13.44
CA ASP A 95 -7.57 -8.48 14.27
C ASP A 95 -8.06 -7.10 14.71
N HIS A 96 -7.30 -6.04 14.40
CA HIS A 96 -7.60 -4.69 14.86
C HIS A 96 -7.45 -3.68 13.71
N TRP A 97 -8.31 -3.82 12.71
CA TRP A 97 -8.30 -2.92 11.56
C TRP A 97 -8.84 -1.55 11.96
N PRO A 98 -8.28 -0.48 11.42
CA PRO A 98 -8.77 0.87 11.70
C PRO A 98 -10.10 1.13 11.00
N ASP A 99 -10.76 2.20 11.40
CA ASP A 99 -11.92 2.71 10.68
C ASP A 99 -11.42 3.56 9.50
N PHE A 100 -11.45 2.98 8.31
CA PHE A 100 -10.94 3.64 7.11
C PHE A 100 -11.77 4.85 6.69
N SER A 101 -12.98 4.99 7.21
CA SER A 101 -13.82 6.15 6.90
C SER A 101 -13.56 7.34 7.83
N ASP A 102 -12.75 7.15 8.87
CA ASP A 102 -12.39 8.22 9.78
C ASP A 102 -11.37 9.16 9.10
N ARG A 103 -11.81 10.35 8.75
CA ARG A 103 -10.98 11.34 8.05
C ARG A 103 -9.81 11.83 8.88
N GLU A 104 -9.97 11.85 10.19
CA GLU A 104 -8.89 12.25 11.09
C GLU A 104 -7.76 11.23 11.05
N TRP A 105 -8.12 9.97 11.14
CA TRP A 105 -7.14 8.88 10.97
C TRP A 105 -6.51 8.94 9.58
N GLY A 106 -7.35 9.11 8.55
CA GLY A 106 -6.86 9.17 7.17
C GLY A 106 -5.89 10.31 6.95
N SER A 107 -6.20 11.48 7.50
CA SER A 107 -5.30 12.64 7.39
C SER A 107 -3.95 12.37 8.01
N SER A 108 -3.94 11.70 9.17
CA SER A 108 -2.67 11.39 9.84
C SER A 108 -1.84 10.38 9.03
N VAL A 109 -2.50 9.42 8.40
CA VAL A 109 -1.79 8.45 7.56
C VAL A 109 -1.17 9.12 6.34
N HIS A 110 -1.95 9.94 5.63
CA HIS A 110 -1.43 10.63 4.46
C HIS A 110 -0.27 11.56 4.84
N SER A 111 -0.41 12.27 5.97
CA SER A 111 0.63 13.14 6.46
C SER A 111 1.91 12.37 6.78
N HIS A 112 1.75 11.20 7.39
CA HIS A 112 2.90 10.35 7.73
C HIS A 112 3.69 9.96 6.49
N TYR A 113 3.00 9.66 5.38
CA TYR A 113 3.66 9.26 4.15
C TYR A 113 3.95 10.43 3.20
N GLY A 114 3.62 11.65 3.63
CA GLY A 114 3.97 12.84 2.87
C GLY A 114 3.21 13.04 1.59
N VAL A 115 1.98 12.54 1.52
CA VAL A 115 1.14 12.68 0.33
C VAL A 115 -0.17 13.36 0.71
N ARG A 116 -0.83 13.93 -0.30
CA ARG A 116 -2.12 14.59 -0.09
C ARG A 116 -3.19 13.54 0.14
N PRO A 117 -4.19 13.83 0.98
CA PRO A 117 -5.31 12.92 1.13
C PRO A 117 -5.96 12.60 -0.21
N TYR A 118 -6.38 11.34 -0.39
CA TYR A 118 -6.90 10.88 -1.69
C TYR A 118 -8.20 11.59 -2.05
N TRP A 119 -8.90 12.13 -1.07
CA TRP A 119 -10.17 12.81 -1.31
C TRP A 119 -10.03 14.29 -1.69
N GLU A 120 -8.83 14.83 -1.73
CA GLU A 120 -8.56 16.21 -2.15
C GLU A 120 -8.26 16.36 -3.63
#